data_ff0ccf7f388656e5058be8122bb1ac8b
#
_entry.id   ff0ccf7f388656e5058be8122bb1ac8b
#
_cell.length_a   1.000
_cell.length_b   1.000
_cell.length_c   1.000
_cell.angle_alpha   90.00
_cell.angle_beta   90.00
_cell.angle_gamma   90.00
#
_symmetry.space_group_name_H-M   'P 1'
#
loop_
_entity.id
_entity.type
_entity.pdbx_description
1 polymer ?
#
loop_
_entity_poly.entity_id
_entity_poly.type
_entity_poly.pdbx_seq_one_letter_code
_entity_poly.pdbx_strand_id
1 'polypeptide(L)'
;RDLVRSRGLGDVYKRQGRRAMMALFLSNNMFPTVLLLIPLYSIMRNLGLLYTPWALVLAYTTFTLPFSVWLLNGFFNDLPLSLEEAALVDGCNRRMAFFKIILPILGPCLVATGVYIFMTSWNEYTFAVMFTNNATRTIPVALKSLIGQLGVDWGLLTAGGIITIIPVCIMFFFAQKRLVEGLTAGAVKG
;
A
#
# COMPACT_ATOMS: atom_id res chain seq x y z
N ARG A 1 21.06 32.44 22.50
CA ARG A 1 21.24 31.86 21.14
C ARG A 1 20.67 30.45 20.98
N ASP A 2 20.19 29.82 22.07
CA ASP A 2 19.71 28.42 22.07
C ASP A 2 18.17 28.25 22.01
N LEU A 3 17.42 29.34 21.97
CA LEU A 3 15.94 29.28 22.01
C LEU A 3 15.23 29.09 20.65
N VAL A 4 15.97 29.12 19.55
CA VAL A 4 15.40 28.88 18.20
C VAL A 4 15.53 27.41 17.77
N ARG A 5 16.33 26.61 18.46
CA ARG A 5 16.66 25.23 18.11
C ARG A 5 15.58 24.19 18.51
N SER A 6 14.58 24.59 19.31
CA SER A 6 13.62 23.63 19.89
C SER A 6 12.25 23.55 19.23
N ARG A 7 11.97 24.36 18.20
CA ARG A 7 10.66 24.37 17.50
C ARG A 7 10.71 23.92 16.04
N GLY A 8 11.78 23.25 15.65
CA GLY A 8 11.89 22.59 14.36
C GLY A 8 11.18 21.24 14.34
N LEU A 9 11.15 20.58 13.20
CA LEU A 9 10.57 19.26 12.94
C LEU A 9 10.91 18.17 13.97
N GLY A 10 11.94 18.33 14.78
CA GLY A 10 12.23 17.48 15.93
C GLY A 10 11.03 17.27 16.86
N ASP A 11 10.13 18.23 16.94
CA ASP A 11 8.92 18.14 17.76
C ASP A 11 7.81 17.33 17.09
N VAL A 12 7.75 17.31 15.76
CA VAL A 12 6.83 16.43 15.01
C VAL A 12 7.30 14.98 15.12
N TYR A 13 8.61 14.73 15.19
CA TYR A 13 9.19 13.40 15.42
C TYR A 13 9.04 12.89 16.86
N LYS A 14 8.86 13.77 17.82
CA LYS A 14 8.64 13.43 19.24
C LYS A 14 7.18 13.32 19.64
N ARG A 15 6.24 13.13 18.72
CA ARG A 15 4.84 12.87 19.11
C ARG A 15 4.80 11.65 20.02
N GLN A 16 4.49 11.90 21.28
CA GLN A 16 4.14 10.87 22.26
C GLN A 16 3.07 9.95 21.63
N GLY A 17 3.35 8.64 21.53
CA GLY A 17 2.44 7.70 20.92
C GLY A 17 2.83 7.20 19.51
N ARG A 18 3.81 7.80 18.81
CA ARG A 18 4.25 7.32 17.50
C ARG A 18 4.71 5.86 17.53
N ARG A 19 5.50 5.49 18.53
CA ARG A 19 5.98 4.10 18.72
C ARG A 19 4.80 3.15 18.99
N ALA A 20 3.85 3.57 19.83
CA ALA A 20 2.66 2.77 20.13
C ALA A 20 1.77 2.61 18.89
N MET A 21 1.56 3.67 18.09
CA MET A 21 0.82 3.59 16.83
C MET A 21 1.51 2.66 15.82
N MET A 22 2.83 2.74 15.67
CA MET A 22 3.57 1.83 14.78
C MET A 22 3.51 0.39 15.26
N ALA A 23 3.62 0.16 16.57
CA ALA A 23 3.45 -1.18 17.15
C ALA A 23 2.03 -1.72 16.89
N LEU A 24 1.00 -0.88 17.00
CA LEU A 24 -0.38 -1.23 16.71
C LEU A 24 -0.58 -1.57 15.21
N PHE A 25 0.03 -0.81 14.30
CA PHE A 25 -0.02 -1.12 12.88
C PHE A 25 0.68 -2.44 12.55
N LEU A 26 1.84 -2.71 13.16
CA LEU A 26 2.53 -3.98 12.99
C LEU A 26 1.75 -5.15 13.60
N SER A 27 1.16 -4.98 14.79
CA SER A 27 0.35 -6.03 15.41
C SER A 27 -0.87 -6.41 14.56
N ASN A 28 -1.46 -5.44 13.84
CA ASN A 28 -2.55 -5.73 12.92
C ASN A 28 -2.11 -6.67 11.78
N ASN A 29 -0.88 -6.55 11.29
CA ASN A 29 -0.32 -7.45 10.27
C ASN A 29 0.03 -8.85 10.80
N MET A 30 0.21 -9.01 12.12
CA MET A 30 0.40 -10.31 12.76
C MET A 30 -0.91 -11.06 12.98
N PHE A 31 -2.03 -10.34 12.89
CA PHE A 31 -3.35 -10.94 13.09
C PHE A 31 -3.73 -11.73 11.82
N PRO A 32 -4.18 -12.99 11.94
CA PRO A 32 -4.62 -13.76 10.78
C PRO A 32 -5.80 -13.08 10.09
N THR A 33 -5.60 -12.60 8.87
CA THR A 33 -6.60 -11.83 8.11
C THR A 33 -7.91 -12.59 7.93
N VAL A 34 -7.85 -13.92 7.83
CA VAL A 34 -9.03 -14.79 7.72
C VAL A 34 -10.00 -14.62 8.92
N LEU A 35 -9.48 -14.33 10.12
CA LEU A 35 -10.33 -14.10 11.29
C LEU A 35 -11.15 -12.81 11.18
N LEU A 36 -10.70 -11.87 10.37
CA LEU A 36 -11.42 -10.62 10.09
C LEU A 36 -12.54 -10.80 9.07
N LEU A 37 -12.62 -11.94 8.39
CA LEU A 37 -13.57 -12.18 7.31
C LEU A 37 -15.03 -12.01 7.80
N ILE A 38 -15.40 -12.71 8.86
CA ILE A 38 -16.77 -12.70 9.40
C ILE A 38 -17.16 -11.32 9.94
N PRO A 39 -16.35 -10.67 10.81
CA PRO A 39 -16.66 -9.32 11.29
C PRO A 39 -16.79 -8.30 10.14
N LEU A 40 -15.86 -8.29 9.20
CA LEU A 40 -15.92 -7.37 8.07
C LEU A 40 -17.12 -7.65 7.16
N TYR A 41 -17.44 -8.92 6.90
CA TYR A 41 -18.66 -9.27 6.17
C TYR A 41 -19.92 -8.70 6.84
N SER A 42 -20.05 -8.86 8.16
CA SER A 42 -21.19 -8.32 8.92
C SER A 42 -21.27 -6.79 8.82
N ILE A 43 -20.13 -6.11 8.94
CA ILE A 43 -20.05 -4.64 8.80
C ILE A 43 -20.48 -4.22 7.38
N MET A 44 -19.92 -4.83 6.33
CA MET A 44 -20.26 -4.48 4.94
C MET A 44 -21.73 -4.77 4.63
N ARG A 45 -22.28 -5.85 5.19
CA ARG A 45 -23.70 -6.17 5.08
C ARG A 45 -24.58 -5.11 5.72
N ASN A 46 -24.26 -4.69 6.95
CA ASN A 46 -25.04 -3.70 7.69
C ASN A 46 -24.97 -2.30 7.04
N LEU A 47 -23.84 -1.99 6.37
CA LEU A 47 -23.67 -0.76 5.60
C LEU A 47 -24.32 -0.81 4.21
N GLY A 48 -24.87 -1.96 3.78
CA GLY A 48 -25.42 -2.13 2.43
C GLY A 48 -24.36 -2.10 1.33
N LEU A 49 -23.09 -2.35 1.65
CA LEU A 49 -21.97 -2.28 0.70
C LEU A 49 -21.61 -3.63 0.09
N LEU A 50 -22.17 -4.75 0.58
CA LEU A 50 -21.90 -6.06 -0.01
C LEU A 50 -22.21 -6.06 -1.50
N TYR A 51 -21.41 -6.82 -2.25
CA TYR A 51 -21.50 -6.97 -3.70
C TYR A 51 -21.23 -5.68 -4.49
N THR A 52 -20.59 -4.70 -3.83
CA THR A 52 -20.10 -3.49 -4.49
C THR A 52 -18.57 -3.45 -4.46
N PRO A 53 -17.90 -2.74 -5.38
CA PRO A 53 -16.45 -2.55 -5.32
C PRO A 53 -15.97 -1.91 -4.00
N TRP A 54 -16.80 -1.10 -3.36
CA TRP A 54 -16.47 -0.42 -2.10
C TRP A 54 -16.25 -1.38 -0.94
N ALA A 55 -16.95 -2.53 -0.91
CA ALA A 55 -16.71 -3.55 0.10
C ALA A 55 -15.25 -4.05 0.05
N LEU A 56 -14.73 -4.30 -1.15
CA LEU A 56 -13.35 -4.72 -1.34
C LEU A 56 -12.35 -3.61 -1.04
N VAL A 57 -12.62 -2.38 -1.49
CA VAL A 57 -11.75 -1.22 -1.21
C VAL A 57 -11.57 -1.03 0.29
N LEU A 58 -12.66 -1.05 1.07
CA LEU A 58 -12.60 -0.89 2.51
C LEU A 58 -11.93 -2.07 3.21
N ALA A 59 -12.26 -3.31 2.81
CA ALA A 59 -11.62 -4.49 3.35
C ALA A 59 -10.10 -4.50 3.09
N TYR A 60 -9.68 -4.25 1.86
CA TYR A 60 -8.27 -4.25 1.49
C TYR A 60 -7.49 -3.11 2.17
N THR A 61 -8.11 -1.94 2.35
CA THR A 61 -7.51 -0.83 3.10
C THR A 61 -7.20 -1.23 4.54
N THR A 62 -8.02 -2.06 5.17
CA THR A 62 -7.84 -2.49 6.56
C THR A 62 -6.48 -3.16 6.79
N PHE A 63 -5.96 -3.92 5.83
CA PHE A 63 -4.68 -4.63 5.97
C PHE A 63 -3.55 -4.04 5.13
N THR A 64 -3.83 -3.35 4.01
CA THR A 64 -2.76 -2.72 3.22
C THR A 64 -2.29 -1.39 3.80
N LEU A 65 -3.19 -0.59 4.38
CA LEU A 65 -2.87 0.73 4.93
C LEU A 65 -1.86 0.66 6.09
N PRO A 66 -2.03 -0.20 7.12
CA PRO A 66 -1.08 -0.27 8.23
C PRO A 66 0.34 -0.58 7.78
N PHE A 67 0.51 -1.55 6.87
CA PHE A 67 1.81 -1.90 6.34
C PHE A 67 2.40 -0.78 5.47
N SER A 68 1.58 -0.16 4.63
CA SER A 68 2.01 0.95 3.78
C SER A 68 2.49 2.14 4.59
N VAL A 69 1.78 2.48 5.67
CA VAL A 69 2.21 3.54 6.60
C VAL A 69 3.51 3.18 7.29
N TRP A 70 3.68 1.93 7.73
CA TRP A 70 4.92 1.47 8.33
C TRP A 70 6.08 1.55 7.34
N LEU A 71 5.90 1.06 6.12
CA LEU A 71 6.90 1.08 5.05
C LEU A 71 7.33 2.51 4.70
N LEU A 72 6.36 3.39 4.43
CA LEU A 72 6.62 4.79 4.12
C LEU A 72 7.30 5.52 5.29
N ASN A 73 6.91 5.20 6.52
CA ASN A 73 7.55 5.78 7.69
C ASN A 73 9.04 5.38 7.81
N GLY A 74 9.43 4.18 7.39
CA GLY A 74 10.82 3.78 7.28
C GLY A 74 11.58 4.73 6.36
N PHE A 75 11.10 4.89 5.13
CA PHE A 75 11.72 5.75 4.13
C PHE A 75 11.79 7.23 4.56
N PHE A 76 10.75 7.75 5.23
CA PHE A 76 10.78 9.11 5.77
C PHE A 76 11.86 9.31 6.83
N ASN A 77 12.14 8.29 7.65
CA ASN A 77 13.18 8.37 8.67
C ASN A 77 14.60 8.35 8.10
N ASP A 78 14.78 7.78 6.92
CA ASP A 78 16.07 7.69 6.23
C ASP A 78 16.44 9.00 5.51
N LEU A 79 15.50 9.95 5.39
CA LEU A 79 15.76 11.25 4.79
C LEU A 79 16.60 12.14 5.74
N PRO A 80 17.71 12.72 5.25
CA PRO A 80 18.47 13.68 6.02
C PRO A 80 17.65 14.93 6.35
N LEU A 81 17.63 15.34 7.61
CA LEU A 81 16.95 16.58 8.05
C LEU A 81 17.50 17.83 7.35
N SER A 82 18.77 17.80 6.95
CA SER A 82 19.43 18.88 6.21
C SER A 82 18.73 19.27 4.92
N LEU A 83 18.00 18.35 4.27
CA LEU A 83 17.24 18.64 3.05
C LEU A 83 16.08 19.61 3.32
N GLU A 84 15.40 19.45 4.43
CA GLU A 84 14.32 20.35 4.80
C GLU A 84 14.87 21.69 5.32
N GLU A 85 15.94 21.66 6.12
CA GLU A 85 16.61 22.86 6.61
C GLU A 85 17.12 23.70 5.45
N ALA A 86 17.77 23.09 4.43
CA ALA A 86 18.21 23.78 3.23
C ALA A 86 17.03 24.42 2.47
N ALA A 87 15.95 23.69 2.28
CA ALA A 87 14.76 24.22 1.64
C ALA A 87 14.16 25.43 2.34
N LEU A 88 14.17 25.43 3.69
CA LEU A 88 13.68 26.55 4.49
C LEU A 88 14.62 27.77 4.37
N VAL A 89 15.94 27.56 4.30
CA VAL A 89 16.94 28.62 4.07
C VAL A 89 16.76 29.23 2.67
N ASP A 90 16.42 28.40 1.66
CA ASP A 90 16.12 28.86 0.30
C ASP A 90 14.76 29.57 0.16
N GLY A 91 14.09 29.85 1.29
CA GLY A 91 12.84 30.61 1.32
C GLY A 91 11.58 29.78 1.08
N CYS A 92 11.66 28.46 0.99
CA CYS A 92 10.49 27.58 0.91
C CYS A 92 9.75 27.59 2.24
N ASN A 93 8.41 27.65 2.20
CA ASN A 93 7.62 27.27 3.36
C ASN A 93 7.56 25.73 3.49
N ARG A 94 7.14 25.20 4.66
CA ARG A 94 7.11 23.74 4.92
C ARG A 94 6.29 22.95 3.91
N ARG A 95 5.17 23.50 3.42
CA ARG A 95 4.35 22.82 2.40
C ARG A 95 5.10 22.76 1.06
N MET A 96 5.73 23.84 0.68
CA MET A 96 6.52 23.91 -0.55
C MET A 96 7.73 22.97 -0.50
N ALA A 97 8.45 22.93 0.62
CA ALA A 97 9.55 21.98 0.86
C ALA A 97 9.06 20.52 0.72
N PHE A 98 7.91 20.19 1.33
CA PHE A 98 7.32 18.87 1.23
C PHE A 98 6.99 18.47 -0.21
N PHE A 99 6.20 19.28 -0.93
CA PHE A 99 5.74 18.91 -2.26
C PHE A 99 6.80 19.03 -3.36
N LYS A 100 7.73 20.01 -3.26
CA LYS A 100 8.73 20.25 -4.29
C LYS A 100 10.04 19.49 -4.09
N ILE A 101 10.37 19.11 -2.87
CA ILE A 101 11.68 18.50 -2.55
C ILE A 101 11.48 17.09 -1.97
N ILE A 102 10.77 16.97 -0.85
CA ILE A 102 10.67 15.70 -0.12
C ILE A 102 9.87 14.66 -0.92
N LEU A 103 8.69 15.02 -1.41
CA LEU A 103 7.81 14.10 -2.12
C LEU A 103 8.41 13.53 -3.41
N PRO A 104 9.10 14.31 -4.27
CA PRO A 104 9.82 13.77 -5.43
C PRO A 104 10.95 12.81 -5.04
N ILE A 105 11.72 13.11 -3.99
CA ILE A 105 12.79 12.23 -3.48
C ILE A 105 12.21 10.89 -3.00
N LEU A 106 11.02 10.90 -2.39
CA LEU A 106 10.30 9.70 -1.97
C LEU A 106 9.60 8.98 -3.13
N GLY A 107 9.67 9.49 -4.34
CA GLY A 107 9.02 8.91 -5.52
C GLY A 107 9.23 7.40 -5.66
N PRO A 108 10.48 6.87 -5.63
CA PRO A 108 10.74 5.44 -5.69
C PRO A 108 10.04 4.64 -4.59
N CYS A 109 10.01 5.16 -3.38
CA CYS A 109 9.38 4.52 -2.22
C CYS A 109 7.85 4.49 -2.33
N LEU A 110 7.26 5.57 -2.87
CA LEU A 110 5.84 5.63 -3.16
C LEU A 110 5.45 4.62 -4.23
N VAL A 111 6.27 4.48 -5.27
CA VAL A 111 6.06 3.47 -6.32
C VAL A 111 6.17 2.06 -5.73
N ALA A 112 7.19 1.78 -4.92
CA ALA A 112 7.33 0.47 -4.25
C ALA A 112 6.13 0.14 -3.37
N THR A 113 5.64 1.11 -2.60
CA THR A 113 4.44 0.95 -1.77
C THR A 113 3.19 0.73 -2.63
N GLY A 114 3.05 1.47 -3.74
CA GLY A 114 1.96 1.29 -4.69
C GLY A 114 1.96 -0.08 -5.35
N VAL A 115 3.14 -0.59 -5.75
CA VAL A 115 3.31 -1.96 -6.26
C VAL A 115 2.87 -2.99 -5.22
N TYR A 116 3.30 -2.83 -3.97
CA TYR A 116 2.89 -3.71 -2.88
C TYR A 116 1.36 -3.75 -2.70
N ILE A 117 0.72 -2.58 -2.63
CA ILE A 117 -0.75 -2.47 -2.48
C ILE A 117 -1.45 -3.14 -3.68
N PHE A 118 -0.99 -2.84 -4.89
CA PHE A 118 -1.55 -3.41 -6.11
C PHE A 118 -1.43 -4.94 -6.10
N MET A 119 -0.23 -5.49 -5.87
CA MET A 119 0.00 -6.93 -5.88
C MET A 119 -0.81 -7.66 -4.82
N THR A 120 -0.88 -7.10 -3.61
CA THR A 120 -1.65 -7.68 -2.51
C THR A 120 -3.15 -7.69 -2.84
N SER A 121 -3.69 -6.58 -3.37
CA SER A 121 -5.10 -6.47 -3.71
C SER A 121 -5.46 -7.25 -4.97
N TRP A 122 -4.56 -7.30 -5.97
CA TRP A 122 -4.76 -8.01 -7.23
C TRP A 122 -4.88 -9.52 -7.04
N ASN A 123 -4.06 -10.08 -6.15
CA ASN A 123 -4.03 -11.52 -5.89
C ASN A 123 -5.00 -11.95 -4.79
N GLU A 124 -5.72 -11.00 -4.17
CA GLU A 124 -6.61 -11.32 -3.07
C GLU A 124 -7.84 -12.10 -3.56
N TYR A 125 -8.10 -13.23 -2.92
CA TYR A 125 -9.19 -14.14 -3.24
C TYR A 125 -10.19 -14.30 -2.11
N THR A 126 -9.71 -14.35 -0.85
CA THR A 126 -10.49 -14.80 0.31
C THR A 126 -11.64 -13.84 0.63
N PHE A 127 -11.37 -12.55 0.67
CA PHE A 127 -12.42 -11.53 0.86
C PHE A 127 -13.24 -11.36 -0.43
N ALA A 128 -12.59 -11.42 -1.59
CA ALA A 128 -13.26 -11.25 -2.86
C ALA A 128 -14.37 -12.29 -3.09
N VAL A 129 -14.14 -13.58 -2.77
CA VAL A 129 -15.15 -14.63 -2.94
C VAL A 129 -16.35 -14.43 -2.04
N MET A 130 -16.18 -13.82 -0.88
CA MET A 130 -17.27 -13.59 0.09
C MET A 130 -18.00 -12.26 -0.13
N PHE A 131 -17.30 -11.25 -0.65
CA PHE A 131 -17.82 -9.87 -0.73
C PHE A 131 -18.34 -9.51 -2.12
N THR A 132 -18.15 -10.39 -3.10
CA THR A 132 -18.59 -10.16 -4.49
C THR A 132 -19.61 -11.19 -4.93
N ASN A 133 -20.31 -10.89 -6.01
CA ASN A 133 -21.24 -11.78 -6.71
C ASN A 133 -20.80 -11.96 -8.18
N ASN A 134 -21.62 -12.62 -8.98
CA ASN A 134 -21.31 -12.87 -10.39
C ASN A 134 -21.07 -11.59 -11.21
N ALA A 135 -21.68 -10.48 -10.84
CA ALA A 135 -21.53 -9.21 -11.56
C ALA A 135 -20.29 -8.40 -11.12
N THR A 136 -19.79 -8.63 -9.89
CA THR A 136 -18.71 -7.83 -9.28
C THR A 136 -17.46 -8.64 -8.95
N ARG A 137 -17.42 -9.94 -9.27
CA ARG A 137 -16.31 -10.84 -8.95
C ARG A 137 -14.98 -10.37 -9.55
N THR A 138 -13.93 -10.56 -8.78
CA THR A 138 -12.55 -10.30 -9.23
C THR A 138 -12.05 -11.43 -10.13
N ILE A 139 -10.96 -11.17 -10.85
CA ILE A 139 -10.37 -12.17 -11.75
C ILE A 139 -9.97 -13.45 -11.01
N PRO A 140 -9.29 -13.43 -9.83
CA PRO A 140 -9.01 -14.65 -9.08
C PRO A 140 -10.25 -15.46 -8.74
N VAL A 141 -11.35 -14.82 -8.37
CA VAL A 141 -12.62 -15.49 -8.08
C VAL A 141 -13.22 -16.10 -9.36
N ALA A 142 -13.17 -15.38 -10.48
CA ALA A 142 -13.64 -15.86 -11.76
C ALA A 142 -12.83 -17.08 -12.24
N LEU A 143 -11.51 -17.03 -12.16
CA LEU A 143 -10.64 -18.14 -12.54
C LEU A 143 -10.89 -19.38 -11.68
N LYS A 144 -11.04 -19.20 -10.37
CA LYS A 144 -11.34 -20.32 -9.46
C LYS A 144 -12.68 -20.98 -9.80
N SER A 145 -13.66 -20.24 -10.29
CA SER A 145 -14.96 -20.79 -10.68
C SER A 145 -14.92 -21.70 -11.92
N LEU A 146 -13.84 -21.64 -12.71
CA LEU A 146 -13.60 -22.54 -13.85
C LEU A 146 -13.12 -23.94 -13.42
N ILE A 147 -12.75 -24.09 -12.15
CA ILE A 147 -12.36 -25.35 -11.53
C ILE A 147 -13.60 -25.93 -10.87
N GLY A 148 -14.38 -26.69 -11.62
CA GLY A 148 -15.64 -27.30 -11.16
C GLY A 148 -15.47 -28.71 -10.61
N GLN A 149 -16.54 -29.26 -10.05
CA GLN A 149 -16.59 -30.66 -9.58
C GLN A 149 -16.50 -31.69 -10.72
N LEU A 150 -16.94 -31.32 -11.92
CA LEU A 150 -16.98 -32.20 -13.11
C LEU A 150 -15.72 -32.08 -13.98
N GLY A 151 -14.76 -31.28 -13.58
CA GLY A 151 -13.51 -31.10 -14.33
C GLY A 151 -13.03 -29.62 -14.35
N VAL A 152 -11.92 -29.43 -15.05
CA VAL A 152 -11.29 -28.13 -15.24
C VAL A 152 -11.32 -27.81 -16.75
N ASP A 153 -11.85 -26.65 -17.09
CA ASP A 153 -11.67 -26.11 -18.45
C ASP A 153 -10.26 -25.45 -18.54
N TRP A 154 -9.31 -26.28 -18.96
CA TRP A 154 -7.90 -25.84 -19.08
C TRP A 154 -7.71 -24.74 -20.12
N GLY A 155 -8.53 -24.70 -21.18
CA GLY A 155 -8.47 -23.68 -22.21
C GLY A 155 -8.84 -22.29 -21.66
N LEU A 156 -10.01 -22.20 -21.02
CA LEU A 156 -10.46 -20.95 -20.39
C LEU A 156 -9.57 -20.54 -19.20
N LEU A 157 -9.11 -21.51 -18.41
CA LEU A 157 -8.23 -21.22 -17.27
C LEU A 157 -6.90 -20.62 -17.73
N THR A 158 -6.30 -21.18 -18.78
CA THR A 158 -5.03 -20.68 -19.34
C THR A 158 -5.21 -19.32 -19.99
N ALA A 159 -6.27 -19.14 -20.79
CA ALA A 159 -6.59 -17.85 -21.40
C ALA A 159 -6.83 -16.76 -20.35
N GLY A 160 -7.59 -17.07 -19.30
CA GLY A 160 -7.83 -16.16 -18.18
C GLY A 160 -6.55 -15.84 -17.40
N GLY A 161 -5.66 -16.82 -17.21
CA GLY A 161 -4.34 -16.63 -16.63
C GLY A 161 -3.50 -15.63 -17.42
N ILE A 162 -3.48 -15.73 -18.76
CA ILE A 162 -2.77 -14.78 -19.63
C ILE A 162 -3.34 -13.37 -19.46
N ILE A 163 -4.66 -13.21 -19.44
CA ILE A 163 -5.30 -11.91 -19.25
C ILE A 163 -4.92 -11.32 -17.88
N THR A 164 -4.82 -12.16 -16.85
CA THR A 164 -4.46 -11.72 -15.50
C THR A 164 -3.03 -11.17 -15.41
N ILE A 165 -2.11 -11.65 -16.24
CA ILE A 165 -0.71 -11.20 -16.24
C ILE A 165 -0.57 -9.81 -16.88
N ILE A 166 -1.41 -9.43 -17.82
CA ILE A 166 -1.30 -8.17 -18.58
C ILE A 166 -1.23 -6.94 -17.67
N PRO A 167 -2.16 -6.70 -16.72
CA PRO A 167 -2.09 -5.54 -15.83
C PRO A 167 -0.85 -5.55 -14.92
N VAL A 168 -0.41 -6.73 -14.52
CA VAL A 168 0.81 -6.89 -13.71
C VAL A 168 2.04 -6.48 -14.51
N CYS A 169 2.15 -6.92 -15.76
CA CYS A 169 3.24 -6.53 -16.65
C CYS A 169 3.24 -5.02 -16.93
N ILE A 170 2.06 -4.45 -17.18
CA ILE A 170 1.91 -3.00 -17.39
C ILE A 170 2.39 -2.24 -16.16
N MET A 171 1.89 -2.60 -14.99
CA MET A 171 2.29 -1.98 -13.72
C MET A 171 3.80 -2.10 -13.50
N PHE A 172 4.38 -3.28 -13.71
CA PHE A 172 5.82 -3.50 -13.56
C PHE A 172 6.64 -2.68 -14.54
N PHE A 173 6.20 -2.57 -15.80
CA PHE A 173 6.87 -1.76 -16.83
C PHE A 173 7.01 -0.29 -16.41
N PHE A 174 5.98 0.29 -15.79
CA PHE A 174 6.05 1.67 -15.29
C PHE A 174 6.81 1.79 -13.96
N ALA A 175 6.73 0.78 -13.10
CA ALA A 175 7.35 0.81 -11.78
C ALA A 175 8.86 0.55 -11.81
N GLN A 176 9.35 -0.32 -12.71
CA GLN A 176 10.74 -0.81 -12.74
C GLN A 176 11.78 0.33 -12.74
N LYS A 177 11.56 1.38 -13.55
CA LYS A 177 12.49 2.50 -13.63
C LYS A 177 12.68 3.19 -12.28
N ARG A 178 11.59 3.46 -11.58
CA ARG A 178 11.61 4.12 -10.26
C ARG A 178 12.15 3.21 -9.16
N LEU A 179 11.88 1.91 -9.25
CA LEU A 179 12.41 0.93 -8.30
C LEU A 179 13.93 0.81 -8.42
N VAL A 180 14.47 0.78 -9.65
CA VAL A 180 15.93 0.73 -9.88
C VAL A 180 16.61 2.01 -9.40
N GLU A 181 16.04 3.19 -9.69
CA GLU A 181 16.54 4.47 -9.19
C GLU A 181 16.65 4.50 -7.65
N GLY A 182 15.65 3.96 -6.95
CA GLY A 182 15.64 3.88 -5.50
C GLY A 182 16.68 2.94 -4.91
N LEU A 183 16.90 1.79 -5.55
CA LEU A 183 17.90 0.81 -5.13
C LEU A 183 19.34 1.30 -5.33
N THR A 184 19.60 1.97 -6.46
CA THR A 184 20.94 2.51 -6.77
C THR A 184 21.29 3.69 -5.87
N ALA A 185 20.35 4.55 -5.53
CA ALA A 185 20.57 5.65 -4.58
C ALA A 185 20.91 5.15 -3.17
N GLY A 186 20.41 3.97 -2.76
CA GLY A 186 20.74 3.34 -1.48
C GLY A 186 22.10 2.63 -1.48
N ALA A 187 22.54 2.10 -2.62
CA ALA A 187 23.78 1.34 -2.74
C ALA A 187 25.06 2.21 -2.74
N VAL A 188 24.93 3.51 -3.04
CA VAL A 188 26.08 4.45 -3.09
C VAL A 188 26.46 4.98 -1.69
N LYS A 189 25.78 4.58 -0.64
CA LYS A 189 26.09 4.95 0.76
C LYS A 189 27.08 4.00 1.46
N GLY A 190 27.76 3.10 0.72
CA GLY A 190 28.83 2.24 1.20
C GLY A 190 30.21 2.82 0.93
#